data_dbb7a54903f35b7fa05cd5335d634a9d
#
_entry.id   dbb7a54903f35b7fa05cd5335d634a9d
#
_cell.length_a   1.000
_cell.length_b   1.000
_cell.length_c   1.000
_cell.angle_alpha   90.00
_cell.angle_beta   90.00
_cell.angle_gamma   90.00
#
_symmetry.space_group_name_H-M   'P 1'
#
loop_
_entity.id
_entity.type
_entity.pdbx_description
1 polymer ?
#
loop_
_entity_poly.entity_id
_entity_poly.type
_entity_poly.pdbx_seq_one_letter_code
_entity_poly.pdbx_strand_id
1 'polypeptide(L)' 'MILPGTTVTVKNRTSIYWGYVGFVQRISGDKAAVLVDNYSPWEKMITFPIKDLHEGGELPKSKFLS' A
#
# COMPACT_ATOMS: atom_id res chain seq x y z
N MET A 1 -3.45 12.78 -0.01
CA MET A 1 -2.79 12.62 -1.32
C MET A 1 -1.59 11.71 -1.17
N ILE A 2 -1.45 10.77 -2.08
CA ILE A 2 -0.35 9.80 -2.00
C ILE A 2 0.86 10.37 -2.73
N LEU A 3 1.93 10.56 -1.99
CA LEU A 3 3.17 11.14 -2.49
C LEU A 3 4.34 10.25 -2.07
N PRO A 4 5.51 10.42 -2.69
CA PRO A 4 6.70 9.70 -2.21
C PRO A 4 6.91 9.97 -0.73
N GLY A 5 7.19 8.92 0.02
CA GLY A 5 7.36 9.00 1.46
C GLY A 5 6.10 8.72 2.25
N THR A 6 4.96 8.64 1.58
CA THR A 6 3.69 8.38 2.25
C THR A 6 3.59 6.90 2.62
N THR A 7 3.09 6.63 3.81
CA THR A 7 2.73 5.28 4.21
C THR A 7 1.39 4.94 3.60
N VAL A 8 1.29 3.76 3.00
CA VAL A 8 0.05 3.32 2.35
C VAL A 8 -0.23 1.88 2.70
N THR A 9 -1.50 1.50 2.56
CA THR A 9 -1.93 0.13 2.75
C THR A 9 -2.66 -0.29 1.48
N VAL A 10 -2.42 -1.52 1.04
CA VAL A 10 -3.10 -2.05 -0.13
C VAL A 10 -4.54 -2.35 0.23
N LYS A 11 -5.47 -1.70 -0.47
CA LYS A 11 -6.89 -1.83 -0.17
C LYS A 11 -7.67 -2.61 -1.21
N ASN A 12 -7.01 -3.17 -2.21
CA ASN A 12 -7.68 -3.97 -3.22
C ASN A 12 -7.83 -5.40 -2.69
N ARG A 13 -9.05 -5.79 -2.39
CA ARG A 13 -9.31 -7.08 -1.78
C ARG A 13 -9.00 -8.27 -2.67
N THR A 14 -8.92 -8.04 -3.97
CA THR A 14 -8.59 -9.13 -4.89
C THR A 14 -7.10 -9.29 -5.07
N SER A 15 -6.31 -8.39 -4.49
CA SER A 15 -4.87 -8.48 -4.60
C SER A 15 -4.32 -9.46 -3.56
N ILE A 16 -3.29 -10.21 -3.95
CA ILE A 16 -2.60 -11.07 -2.99
C ILE A 16 -1.87 -10.23 -1.94
N TYR A 17 -1.74 -8.93 -2.18
CA TYR A 17 -1.08 -8.03 -1.25
C TYR A 17 -2.05 -7.26 -0.39
N TRP A 18 -3.32 -7.63 -0.40
CA TRP A 18 -4.32 -6.91 0.38
C TRP A 18 -3.90 -6.82 1.84
N GLY A 19 -3.97 -5.61 2.38
CA GLY A 19 -3.62 -5.38 3.78
C GLY A 19 -2.15 -5.12 4.03
N TYR A 20 -1.30 -5.27 3.03
CA TYR A 20 0.11 -4.99 3.21
C TYR A 20 0.33 -3.49 3.35
N VAL A 21 1.26 -3.14 4.23
CA VAL A 21 1.63 -1.76 4.48
C VAL A 21 3.01 -1.51 3.89
N GLY A 22 3.17 -0.36 3.30
CA GLY A 22 4.46 -0.01 2.73
C GLY A 22 4.62 1.49 2.62
N PHE A 23 5.77 1.89 2.06
CA PHE A 23 6.09 3.29 1.86
C PHE A 23 6.24 3.55 0.39
N VAL A 24 5.60 4.61 -0.09
CA VAL A 24 5.72 5.01 -1.48
C VAL A 24 7.12 5.53 -1.73
N GLN A 25 7.78 4.95 -2.73
CA GLN A 25 9.12 5.36 -3.11
C GLN A 25 9.09 6.30 -4.29
N ARG A 26 8.16 6.08 -5.21
CA ARG A 26 8.10 6.87 -6.42
C ARG A 26 6.70 6.77 -7.02
N ILE A 27 6.29 7.83 -7.70
CA ILE A 27 5.02 7.86 -8.40
C ILE A 27 5.28 8.11 -9.87
N SER A 28 4.60 7.36 -10.71
CA SER A 28 4.68 7.50 -12.14
C SER A 28 3.28 7.40 -12.70
N GLY A 29 2.75 8.55 -13.15
CA GLY A 29 1.39 8.58 -13.66
C GLY A 29 0.40 8.21 -12.56
N ASP A 30 -0.38 7.17 -12.81
CA ASP A 30 -1.38 6.71 -11.85
C ASP A 30 -0.91 5.50 -11.04
N LYS A 31 0.40 5.26 -11.03
CA LYS A 31 0.96 4.12 -10.32
C LYS A 31 2.01 4.57 -9.34
N ALA A 32 2.17 3.79 -8.28
CA ALA A 32 3.14 4.08 -7.25
C ALA A 32 4.00 2.85 -7.00
N ALA A 33 5.31 3.07 -6.92
CA ALA A 33 6.23 2.02 -6.51
C ALA A 33 6.31 2.06 -4.98
N VAL A 34 5.91 0.97 -4.35
CA VAL A 34 5.78 0.90 -2.90
C VAL A 34 6.74 -0.13 -2.36
N LEU A 35 7.51 0.27 -1.36
CA LEU A 35 8.40 -0.64 -0.67
C LEU A 35 7.61 -1.30 0.45
N VAL A 36 7.35 -2.58 0.29
CA VAL A 36 6.56 -3.36 1.23
C VAL A 36 7.49 -4.11 2.15
N ASP A 37 7.29 -3.95 3.44
CA ASP A 37 8.18 -4.48 4.45
C ASP A 37 7.50 -5.58 5.26
N ASN A 38 6.61 -6.32 4.62
CA ASN A 38 5.89 -7.38 5.33
C ASN A 38 6.64 -8.70 5.32
N TYR A 39 7.68 -8.80 4.52
CA TYR A 39 8.44 -10.03 4.40
C TYR A 39 9.84 -9.82 4.97
N SER A 40 9.94 -9.83 6.26
CA SER A 40 11.24 -9.77 6.88
C SER A 40 11.98 -11.08 6.64
N PRO A 41 13.27 -11.05 6.35
CA PRO A 41 14.14 -9.87 6.31
C PRO A 41 14.21 -9.18 4.96
N TRP A 42 13.43 -9.58 3.99
CA TRP A 42 13.51 -9.02 2.66
C TRP A 42 12.47 -7.96 2.45
N GLU A 43 12.91 -6.81 1.93
CA GLU A 43 12.00 -5.77 1.47
C GLU A 43 11.68 -6.03 0.02
N LYS A 44 10.49 -5.66 -0.39
CA LYS A 44 10.05 -5.91 -1.73
C LYS A 44 9.42 -4.66 -2.32
N MET A 45 9.86 -4.28 -3.51
CA MET A 45 9.30 -3.13 -4.21
C MET A 45 8.25 -3.63 -5.18
N ILE A 46 7.04 -3.13 -5.04
CA ILE A 46 5.92 -3.54 -5.87
C ILE A 46 5.23 -2.30 -6.39
N THR A 47 4.86 -2.31 -7.66
CA THR A 47 4.14 -1.22 -8.27
C THR A 47 2.64 -1.49 -8.19
N PHE A 48 1.90 -0.54 -7.66
CA PHE A 48 0.45 -0.64 -7.53
C PHE A 48 -0.22 0.54 -8.22
N PRO A 49 -1.41 0.35 -8.79
CA PRO A 49 -2.23 1.49 -9.15
C PRO A 49 -2.55 2.30 -7.90
N ILE A 50 -2.50 3.62 -8.02
CA ILE A 50 -2.76 4.47 -6.86
C ILE A 50 -4.15 4.22 -6.29
N LYS A 51 -5.10 3.89 -7.15
CA LYS A 51 -6.46 3.62 -6.70
C LYS A 51 -6.55 2.41 -5.77
N ASP A 52 -5.55 1.55 -5.78
CA ASP A 52 -5.53 0.36 -4.93
C ASP A 52 -4.90 0.64 -3.58
N LEU A 53 -4.47 1.86 -3.34
CA LEU A 53 -3.76 2.21 -2.13
C LEU A 53 -4.59 3.13 -1.25
N HIS A 54 -4.54 2.85 0.05
CA HIS A 54 -5.17 3.67 1.06
C HIS A 54 -4.07 4.45 1.75
N GLU A 55 -4.23 5.76 1.82
CA GLU A 55 -3.26 6.62 2.47
C GLU A 55 -3.32 6.37 3.97
N GLY A 56 -2.17 6.01 4.54
CA GLY A 56 -2.10 5.71 5.95
C GLY A 56 -1.71 4.27 6.20
N GLY A 57 -1.42 3.96 7.44
CA GLY A 57 -0.88 2.66 7.82
C GLY A 57 -1.90 1.59 8.06
N GLU A 58 -3.20 1.88 7.98
CA GLU A 58 -4.17 0.84 8.19
C GLU A 58 -5.46 1.17 7.47
N LEU A 59 -6.18 0.11 7.13
CA LEU A 59 -7.45 0.25 6.46
C LEU A 59 -8.52 0.67 7.46
N PRO A 60 -9.61 1.28 6.96
CA PRO A 60 -10.75 1.59 7.83
C PRO A 60 -11.32 0.28 8.35
N LYS A 61 -11.15 0.03 9.62
CA LYS A 61 -11.47 -1.26 10.19
C LYS A 61 -12.80 -1.36 10.87
N SER A 62 -13.36 -0.26 11.20
CA SER A 62 -14.62 -0.28 11.93
C SER A 62 -15.69 -1.07 11.18
N LYS A 63 -15.56 -1.15 9.88
CA LYS A 63 -16.54 -1.85 9.08
C LYS A 63 -16.37 -3.33 9.11
N PHE A 64 -15.21 -3.79 9.49
CA PHE A 64 -14.93 -5.21 9.44
C PHE A 64 -15.14 -5.87 10.76
N LEU A 65 -15.04 -5.11 11.80
CA LEU A 65 -15.05 -5.68 13.12
C LEU A 65 -16.43 -5.88 13.67
N SER A 66 -17.34 -5.30 13.01
CA SER A 66 -18.71 -5.44 13.40
C SER A 66 -19.22 -6.82 13.08
#